data_b374e47af4ee82eb57e27659f2557d21
#
_entry.id   b374e47af4ee82eb57e27659f2557d21
#
_cell.length_a   1.000
_cell.length_b   1.000
_cell.length_c   1.000
_cell.angle_alpha   90.00
_cell.angle_beta   90.00
_cell.angle_gamma   90.00
#
_symmetry.space_group_name_H-M   'P 1'
#
loop_
_entity.id
_entity.type
_entity.pdbx_description
1 polymer ?
#
loop_
_entity_poly.entity_id
_entity_poly.type
_entity_poly.pdbx_seq_one_letter_code
_entity_poly.pdbx_strand_id
1 'polypeptide(L)'
;MRHSAAPIRAAAAALLLAGCAESPPPVTAERVLAVGGIQPVVNAVALSPDGSVVAVGDMDGELVTRELPSGTERWRGRVAAGRVDGLVFSPDGSLLASTAQDGRTFELWQVLVGRQAAVLEIRDSRTAAFHPTEPTLVVGSLGALHVVDAQRGEITRTLPNAHGGENVYAAAFSSDGQALVTASDQGNIKVWAWPTLTLRASVSMSKSLEQMAPVSLVIGRQGTRAAANGLLGRVHIVDLAKQQEERIFDNTPEAPGHGMHAEMRRSLAFSQDGDWLFAPAMHDRGVRILNLANGKAYPVFTGDAPFYKAMSISVPSSLVALLRPGDEQGRGPYALEVWRLTYSTR
;
A
#
# COMPACT_ATOMS: atom_id res chain seq x y z
N MET A 1 -42.90 11.12 1.41
CA MET A 1 -42.04 12.31 1.39
C MET A 1 -40.65 11.85 0.92
N ARG A 2 -40.27 12.25 -0.26
CA ARG A 2 -38.99 11.81 -0.87
C ARG A 2 -37.90 12.80 -0.43
N HIS A 3 -36.92 12.34 0.35
CA HIS A 3 -35.75 13.15 0.65
C HIS A 3 -34.75 13.02 -0.51
N SER A 4 -34.66 14.10 -1.27
CA SER A 4 -33.62 14.33 -2.26
C SER A 4 -32.30 14.63 -1.56
N ALA A 5 -31.32 13.76 -1.71
CA ALA A 5 -29.94 14.02 -1.27
C ALA A 5 -29.27 14.92 -2.30
N ALA A 6 -28.96 16.14 -1.91
CA ALA A 6 -28.13 17.06 -2.70
C ALA A 6 -26.67 16.63 -2.69
N PRO A 7 -25.91 16.79 -3.80
CA PRO A 7 -24.51 16.48 -3.81
C PRO A 7 -23.73 17.52 -3.01
N ILE A 8 -22.98 17.08 -2.00
CA ILE A 8 -22.06 17.93 -1.24
C ILE A 8 -20.87 18.21 -2.17
N ARG A 9 -20.80 19.41 -2.72
CA ARG A 9 -19.59 19.91 -3.38
C ARG A 9 -18.63 20.35 -2.28
N ALA A 10 -17.50 19.65 -2.16
CA ALA A 10 -16.38 20.11 -1.34
C ALA A 10 -15.83 21.40 -1.97
N ALA A 11 -16.02 22.52 -1.29
CA ALA A 11 -15.45 23.80 -1.71
C ALA A 11 -13.95 23.81 -1.40
N ALA A 12 -13.12 23.91 -2.43
CA ALA A 12 -11.70 24.17 -2.30
C ALA A 12 -11.50 25.60 -1.77
N ALA A 13 -11.07 25.76 -0.54
CA ALA A 13 -10.64 27.04 0.01
C ALA A 13 -9.27 27.39 -0.57
N ALA A 14 -9.22 28.30 -1.52
CA ALA A 14 -8.00 28.87 -2.07
C ALA A 14 -7.48 29.97 -1.12
N LEU A 15 -6.39 29.70 -0.40
CA LEU A 15 -5.62 30.74 0.27
C LEU A 15 -4.60 31.30 -0.73
N LEU A 16 -4.84 32.53 -1.19
CA LEU A 16 -3.92 33.32 -2.00
C LEU A 16 -2.79 33.88 -1.11
N LEU A 17 -1.60 33.31 -1.17
CA LEU A 17 -0.36 33.96 -0.78
C LEU A 17 0.52 34.12 -2.01
N ALA A 18 0.75 35.40 -2.38
CA ALA A 18 1.56 35.78 -3.52
C ALA A 18 3.06 35.50 -3.27
N GLY A 19 3.60 34.61 -4.04
CA GLY A 19 5.01 34.31 -4.25
C GLY A 19 5.02 33.23 -5.33
N CYS A 20 5.92 33.26 -6.31
CA CYS A 20 6.00 32.32 -7.43
C CYS A 20 6.12 30.86 -6.90
N ALA A 21 5.04 30.33 -6.37
CA ALA A 21 4.87 28.96 -5.94
C ALA A 21 4.14 28.26 -7.10
N GLU A 22 4.76 27.27 -7.71
CA GLU A 22 4.03 26.32 -8.53
C GLU A 22 2.80 25.88 -7.75
N SER A 23 1.64 26.22 -8.28
CA SER A 23 0.37 25.78 -7.69
C SER A 23 0.36 24.25 -7.68
N PRO A 24 -0.15 23.60 -6.60
CA PRO A 24 -0.32 22.16 -6.63
C PRO A 24 -1.13 21.77 -7.87
N PRO A 25 -0.88 20.59 -8.45
CA PRO A 25 -1.72 20.12 -9.54
C PRO A 25 -3.17 20.15 -9.05
N PRO A 26 -4.13 20.60 -9.87
CA PRO A 26 -5.53 20.53 -9.49
C PRO A 26 -5.92 19.06 -9.31
N VAL A 27 -5.99 18.62 -8.07
CA VAL A 27 -6.45 17.28 -7.73
C VAL A 27 -7.86 17.41 -7.22
N THR A 28 -8.77 16.66 -7.83
CA THR A 28 -10.13 16.51 -7.34
C THR A 28 -10.34 15.08 -6.87
N ALA A 29 -11.12 14.90 -5.82
CA ALA A 29 -11.51 13.61 -5.28
C ALA A 29 -13.03 13.49 -5.29
N GLU A 30 -13.53 12.41 -5.88
CA GLU A 30 -14.95 12.06 -5.93
C GLU A 30 -15.17 10.73 -5.24
N ARG A 31 -16.11 10.66 -4.29
CA ARG A 31 -16.44 9.41 -3.62
C ARG A 31 -17.29 8.53 -4.55
N VAL A 32 -16.72 7.38 -4.90
CA VAL A 32 -17.33 6.39 -5.79
C VAL A 32 -18.19 5.41 -5.01
N LEU A 33 -17.76 5.05 -3.78
CA LEU A 33 -18.43 4.08 -2.93
C LEU A 33 -18.31 4.46 -1.46
N ALA A 34 -19.35 4.16 -0.68
CA ALA A 34 -19.31 4.08 0.77
C ALA A 34 -20.15 2.89 1.25
N VAL A 35 -19.51 1.94 1.94
CA VAL A 35 -20.16 0.76 2.54
C VAL A 35 -19.88 0.76 4.03
N GLY A 36 -20.91 0.89 4.84
CA GLY A 36 -20.81 0.79 6.30
C GLY A 36 -20.96 -0.65 6.79
N GLY A 37 -20.84 -0.82 8.11
CA GLY A 37 -21.08 -2.10 8.78
C GLY A 37 -19.94 -3.11 8.66
N ILE A 38 -18.73 -2.65 8.28
CA ILE A 38 -17.53 -3.50 8.26
C ILE A 38 -17.04 -3.70 9.70
N GLN A 39 -16.75 -4.95 10.06
CA GLN A 39 -16.34 -5.27 11.43
C GLN A 39 -15.07 -4.51 11.86
N PRO A 40 -14.94 -4.12 13.13
CA PRO A 40 -13.85 -3.26 13.60
C PRO A 40 -12.46 -3.92 13.61
N VAL A 41 -12.38 -5.20 13.36
CA VAL A 41 -11.13 -5.99 13.30
C VAL A 41 -10.45 -5.96 11.93
N VAL A 42 -10.97 -5.17 10.97
CA VAL A 42 -10.37 -5.04 9.64
C VAL A 42 -8.96 -4.47 9.71
N ASN A 43 -8.05 -5.06 8.93
CA ASN A 43 -6.62 -4.78 8.99
C ASN A 43 -5.99 -4.48 7.63
N ALA A 44 -6.54 -5.01 6.54
CA ALA A 44 -6.00 -4.83 5.20
C ALA A 44 -7.07 -4.46 4.19
N VAL A 45 -6.69 -3.63 3.22
CA VAL A 45 -7.51 -3.29 2.06
C VAL A 45 -6.64 -3.26 0.81
N ALA A 46 -7.16 -3.76 -0.31
CA ALA A 46 -6.49 -3.70 -1.61
C ALA A 46 -7.49 -3.40 -2.73
N LEU A 47 -7.06 -2.63 -3.72
CA LEU A 47 -7.78 -2.38 -4.97
C LEU A 47 -7.19 -3.23 -6.09
N SER A 48 -8.05 -3.83 -6.92
CA SER A 48 -7.60 -4.46 -8.17
C SER A 48 -7.01 -3.42 -9.12
N PRO A 49 -6.04 -3.80 -9.98
CA PRO A 49 -5.41 -2.85 -10.90
C PRO A 49 -6.39 -2.18 -11.86
N ASP A 50 -7.42 -2.89 -12.30
CA ASP A 50 -8.48 -2.38 -13.19
C ASP A 50 -9.54 -1.54 -12.45
N GLY A 51 -9.50 -1.51 -11.10
CA GLY A 51 -10.45 -0.78 -10.27
C GLY A 51 -11.85 -1.39 -10.22
N SER A 52 -12.03 -2.66 -10.62
CA SER A 52 -13.32 -3.34 -10.60
C SER A 52 -13.65 -4.01 -9.27
N VAL A 53 -12.63 -4.30 -8.45
CA VAL A 53 -12.77 -5.03 -7.17
C VAL A 53 -12.00 -4.33 -6.07
N VAL A 54 -12.56 -4.34 -4.87
CA VAL A 54 -11.87 -4.05 -3.63
C VAL A 54 -11.92 -5.27 -2.72
N ALA A 55 -10.77 -5.62 -2.13
CA ALA A 55 -10.64 -6.70 -1.14
C ALA A 55 -10.39 -6.11 0.23
N VAL A 56 -10.98 -6.71 1.25
CA VAL A 56 -10.86 -6.33 2.66
C VAL A 56 -10.56 -7.57 3.47
N GLY A 57 -9.56 -7.51 4.34
CA GLY A 57 -9.17 -8.59 5.22
C GLY A 57 -9.11 -8.16 6.67
N ASP A 58 -9.37 -9.08 7.59
CA ASP A 58 -9.42 -8.77 9.02
C ASP A 58 -8.45 -9.61 9.88
N MET A 59 -8.38 -9.26 11.15
CA MET A 59 -7.54 -9.94 12.14
C MET A 59 -8.10 -11.30 12.58
N ASP A 60 -9.35 -11.62 12.24
CA ASP A 60 -9.99 -12.91 12.49
C ASP A 60 -9.87 -13.85 11.28
N GLY A 61 -9.17 -13.39 10.23
CA GLY A 61 -8.91 -14.14 9.01
C GLY A 61 -10.05 -14.12 7.99
N GLU A 62 -11.04 -13.27 8.17
CA GLU A 62 -12.08 -13.09 7.16
C GLU A 62 -11.54 -12.26 5.99
N LEU A 63 -11.84 -12.71 4.78
CA LEU A 63 -11.47 -12.05 3.53
C LEU A 63 -12.73 -11.84 2.70
N VAL A 64 -13.04 -10.59 2.36
CA VAL A 64 -14.23 -10.21 1.60
C VAL A 64 -13.82 -9.42 0.37
N THR A 65 -14.38 -9.75 -0.79
CA THR A 65 -14.23 -8.93 -2.00
C THR A 65 -15.56 -8.33 -2.40
N ARG A 66 -15.49 -7.10 -2.91
CA ARG A 66 -16.67 -6.35 -3.37
C ARG A 66 -16.43 -5.78 -4.76
N GLU A 67 -17.48 -5.76 -5.55
CA GLU A 67 -17.48 -5.14 -6.86
C GLU A 67 -17.55 -3.62 -6.77
N LEU A 68 -16.87 -2.93 -7.66
CA LEU A 68 -16.93 -1.48 -7.79
C LEU A 68 -17.63 -1.09 -9.10
N PRO A 69 -18.45 -0.05 -9.11
CA PRO A 69 -18.77 0.85 -7.98
C PRO A 69 -19.96 0.39 -7.13
N SER A 70 -20.57 -0.76 -7.38
CA SER A 70 -21.81 -1.19 -6.74
C SER A 70 -21.68 -1.46 -5.23
N GLY A 71 -20.49 -1.88 -4.78
CA GLY A 71 -20.25 -2.34 -3.41
C GLY A 71 -20.81 -3.74 -3.11
N THR A 72 -21.37 -4.41 -4.11
CA THR A 72 -21.92 -5.77 -3.98
C THR A 72 -20.82 -6.74 -3.56
N GLU A 73 -21.08 -7.54 -2.53
CA GLU A 73 -20.16 -8.60 -2.14
C GLU A 73 -20.09 -9.65 -3.25
N ARG A 74 -18.85 -9.90 -3.74
CA ARG A 74 -18.60 -10.92 -4.77
C ARG A 74 -18.47 -12.29 -4.13
N TRP A 75 -17.60 -12.37 -3.10
CA TRP A 75 -17.42 -13.57 -2.29
C TRP A 75 -16.79 -13.24 -0.94
N ARG A 76 -16.90 -14.20 -0.04
CA ARG A 76 -16.35 -14.19 1.31
C ARG A 76 -15.63 -15.50 1.56
N GLY A 77 -14.44 -15.44 2.15
CA GLY A 77 -13.63 -16.59 2.52
C GLY A 77 -12.95 -16.40 3.86
N ARG A 78 -12.26 -17.44 4.30
CA ARG A 78 -11.46 -17.39 5.52
C ARG A 78 -10.08 -17.95 5.26
N VAL A 79 -9.05 -17.17 5.62
CA VAL A 79 -7.66 -17.59 5.48
C VAL A 79 -7.28 -18.60 6.55
N ALA A 80 -6.50 -19.62 6.19
CA ALA A 80 -6.01 -20.64 7.12
C ALA A 80 -5.01 -20.06 8.13
N ALA A 81 -4.33 -18.96 7.79
CA ALA A 81 -3.42 -18.24 8.68
C ALA A 81 -4.10 -17.64 9.92
N GLY A 82 -5.44 -17.52 9.92
CA GLY A 82 -6.22 -17.00 11.04
C GLY A 82 -6.24 -15.48 11.16
N ARG A 83 -5.51 -14.75 10.29
CA ARG A 83 -5.50 -13.28 10.21
C ARG A 83 -5.02 -12.81 8.83
N VAL A 84 -5.42 -11.60 8.44
CA VAL A 84 -4.96 -10.95 7.21
C VAL A 84 -4.26 -9.64 7.58
N ASP A 85 -2.96 -9.53 7.31
CA ASP A 85 -2.19 -8.32 7.57
C ASP A 85 -1.86 -7.54 6.31
N GLY A 86 -1.88 -8.18 5.15
CA GLY A 86 -1.66 -7.55 3.87
C GLY A 86 -2.39 -8.28 2.75
N LEU A 87 -2.78 -7.51 1.74
CA LEU A 87 -3.45 -7.97 0.55
C LEU A 87 -2.79 -7.35 -0.68
N VAL A 88 -2.54 -8.15 -1.71
CA VAL A 88 -1.95 -7.69 -2.96
C VAL A 88 -2.61 -8.42 -4.13
N PHE A 89 -3.16 -7.68 -5.09
CA PHE A 89 -3.64 -8.26 -6.35
C PHE A 89 -2.49 -8.54 -7.32
N SER A 90 -2.62 -9.59 -8.14
CA SER A 90 -1.77 -9.77 -9.31
C SER A 90 -2.00 -8.64 -10.32
N PRO A 91 -1.03 -8.34 -11.21
CA PRO A 91 -1.15 -7.26 -12.20
C PRO A 91 -2.35 -7.40 -13.14
N ASP A 92 -2.77 -8.62 -13.44
CA ASP A 92 -3.95 -8.93 -14.26
C ASP A 92 -5.27 -8.97 -13.45
N GLY A 93 -5.20 -8.81 -12.12
CA GLY A 93 -6.35 -8.87 -11.21
C GLY A 93 -6.93 -10.26 -10.99
N SER A 94 -6.36 -11.31 -11.54
CA SER A 94 -6.90 -12.69 -11.45
C SER A 94 -6.67 -13.36 -10.11
N LEU A 95 -5.56 -13.02 -9.44
CA LEU A 95 -5.16 -13.55 -8.14
C LEU A 95 -5.11 -12.46 -7.07
N LEU A 96 -5.37 -12.88 -5.84
CA LEU A 96 -5.19 -12.09 -4.63
C LEU A 96 -4.29 -12.87 -3.67
N ALA A 97 -3.20 -12.25 -3.24
CA ALA A 97 -2.30 -12.77 -2.22
C ALA A 97 -2.68 -12.21 -0.85
N SER A 98 -2.69 -13.06 0.17
CA SER A 98 -2.86 -12.67 1.57
C SER A 98 -1.63 -13.01 2.39
N THR A 99 -1.12 -12.04 3.15
CA THR A 99 -0.01 -12.19 4.10
C THR A 99 -0.50 -12.15 5.52
N ALA A 100 0.16 -12.90 6.41
CA ALA A 100 -0.17 -12.97 7.83
C ALA A 100 1.11 -12.95 8.67
N GLN A 101 1.27 -11.90 9.45
CA GLN A 101 2.29 -11.82 10.48
C GLN A 101 1.96 -12.84 11.59
N ASP A 102 2.98 -13.54 12.08
CA ASP A 102 2.85 -14.63 13.03
C ASP A 102 2.01 -15.84 12.51
N GLY A 103 1.55 -15.77 11.25
CA GLY A 103 0.87 -16.88 10.57
C GLY A 103 1.84 -17.97 10.12
N ARG A 104 1.29 -19.15 9.84
CA ARG A 104 2.07 -20.29 9.34
C ARG A 104 2.01 -20.45 7.83
N THR A 105 1.04 -19.80 7.19
CA THR A 105 0.73 -19.98 5.78
C THR A 105 0.65 -18.63 5.06
N PHE A 106 1.00 -18.68 3.81
CA PHE A 106 0.75 -17.65 2.80
C PHE A 106 -0.25 -18.21 1.79
N GLU A 107 -1.20 -17.42 1.34
CA GLU A 107 -2.31 -17.91 0.54
C GLU A 107 -2.53 -17.09 -0.72
N LEU A 108 -2.89 -17.80 -1.80
CA LEU A 108 -3.34 -17.23 -3.06
C LEU A 108 -4.81 -17.59 -3.29
N TRP A 109 -5.57 -16.63 -3.80
CA TRP A 109 -7.01 -16.73 -4.05
C TRP A 109 -7.34 -16.35 -5.49
N GLN A 110 -8.22 -17.12 -6.14
CA GLN A 110 -8.81 -16.76 -7.42
C GLN A 110 -9.88 -15.68 -7.20
N VAL A 111 -9.66 -14.48 -7.74
CA VAL A 111 -10.50 -13.31 -7.49
C VAL A 111 -11.91 -13.47 -8.02
N LEU A 112 -12.07 -14.16 -9.15
CA LEU A 112 -13.39 -14.33 -9.80
C LEU A 112 -14.35 -15.17 -8.96
N VAL A 113 -13.85 -16.24 -8.35
CA VAL A 113 -14.68 -17.30 -7.72
C VAL A 113 -14.48 -17.45 -6.22
N GLY A 114 -13.51 -16.75 -5.62
CA GLY A 114 -13.21 -16.82 -4.19
C GLY A 114 -12.65 -18.17 -3.73
N ARG A 115 -12.05 -18.93 -4.65
CA ARG A 115 -11.45 -20.22 -4.31
C ARG A 115 -9.96 -20.04 -4.02
N GLN A 116 -9.47 -20.73 -3.00
CA GLN A 116 -8.03 -20.83 -2.75
C GLN A 116 -7.34 -21.48 -3.95
N ALA A 117 -6.37 -20.75 -4.52
CA ALA A 117 -5.50 -21.24 -5.59
C ALA A 117 -4.31 -22.03 -5.00
N ALA A 118 -3.76 -21.55 -3.89
CA ALA A 118 -2.67 -22.19 -3.17
C ALA A 118 -2.65 -21.81 -1.70
N VAL A 119 -2.12 -22.74 -0.87
CA VAL A 119 -1.75 -22.50 0.53
C VAL A 119 -0.32 -22.98 0.68
N LEU A 120 0.60 -22.08 1.01
CA LEU A 120 2.03 -22.35 1.10
C LEU A 120 2.51 -22.22 2.54
N GLU A 121 3.36 -23.14 2.98
CA GLU A 121 4.00 -23.06 4.30
C GLU A 121 5.10 -21.98 4.31
N ILE A 122 4.69 -20.73 4.43
CA ILE A 122 5.59 -19.58 4.62
C ILE A 122 5.19 -18.93 5.94
N ARG A 123 6.02 -19.12 6.95
CA ARG A 123 5.78 -18.58 8.29
C ARG A 123 6.09 -17.10 8.33
N ASP A 124 5.23 -16.36 9.04
CA ASP A 124 5.41 -14.91 9.25
C ASP A 124 5.63 -14.15 7.94
N SER A 125 4.72 -14.37 6.97
CA SER A 125 4.74 -13.65 5.72
C SER A 125 4.39 -12.18 5.94
N ARG A 126 5.33 -11.28 5.64
CA ARG A 126 5.24 -9.84 5.94
C ARG A 126 4.85 -9.02 4.74
N THR A 127 5.27 -9.45 3.57
CA THR A 127 5.05 -8.75 2.30
C THR A 127 4.96 -9.73 1.15
N ALA A 128 4.23 -9.33 0.12
CA ALA A 128 4.23 -10.03 -1.17
C ALA A 128 4.27 -9.01 -2.30
N ALA A 129 4.95 -9.35 -3.39
CA ALA A 129 5.01 -8.53 -4.59
C ALA A 129 4.93 -9.44 -5.82
N PHE A 130 3.93 -9.21 -6.67
CA PHE A 130 3.84 -9.88 -7.96
C PHE A 130 4.81 -9.27 -8.96
N HIS A 131 5.40 -10.11 -9.80
CA HIS A 131 6.14 -9.66 -10.97
C HIS A 131 5.17 -9.02 -11.98
N PRO A 132 5.53 -7.90 -12.64
CA PRO A 132 4.59 -7.15 -13.46
C PRO A 132 4.07 -7.90 -14.70
N THR A 133 4.82 -8.88 -15.22
CA THR A 133 4.49 -9.59 -16.46
C THR A 133 4.61 -11.11 -16.38
N GLU A 134 5.34 -11.65 -15.41
CA GLU A 134 5.50 -13.10 -15.23
C GLU A 134 4.50 -13.63 -14.19
N PRO A 135 4.06 -14.89 -14.27
CA PRO A 135 3.19 -15.51 -13.28
C PRO A 135 3.96 -15.88 -12.00
N THR A 136 4.71 -14.94 -11.48
CA THR A 136 5.61 -15.13 -10.35
C THR A 136 5.39 -14.03 -9.33
N LEU A 137 5.56 -14.38 -8.07
CA LEU A 137 5.60 -13.38 -6.98
C LEU A 137 6.73 -13.73 -6.02
N VAL A 138 7.15 -12.74 -5.25
CA VAL A 138 8.04 -12.93 -4.10
C VAL A 138 7.28 -12.69 -2.81
N VAL A 139 7.62 -13.47 -1.79
CA VAL A 139 7.09 -13.33 -0.43
C VAL A 139 8.26 -13.11 0.52
N GLY A 140 8.22 -12.02 1.26
CA GLY A 140 9.16 -11.73 2.33
C GLY A 140 8.67 -12.28 3.66
N SER A 141 9.57 -12.90 4.41
CA SER A 141 9.29 -13.53 5.70
C SER A 141 10.41 -13.25 6.71
N LEU A 142 10.44 -13.99 7.81
CA LEU A 142 11.54 -13.96 8.78
C LEU A 142 12.87 -14.34 8.12
N GLY A 143 13.70 -13.32 7.81
CA GLY A 143 15.05 -13.48 7.27
C GLY A 143 15.14 -14.07 5.85
N ALA A 144 14.04 -14.34 5.14
CA ALA A 144 14.07 -14.99 3.85
C ALA A 144 13.18 -14.30 2.79
N LEU A 145 13.54 -14.53 1.52
CA LEU A 145 12.70 -14.27 0.35
C LEU A 145 12.33 -15.60 -0.30
N HIS A 146 11.05 -15.78 -0.57
CA HIS A 146 10.53 -16.94 -1.28
C HIS A 146 10.04 -16.50 -2.65
N VAL A 147 10.48 -17.21 -3.70
CA VAL A 147 9.96 -17.04 -5.06
C VAL A 147 8.88 -18.08 -5.27
N VAL A 148 7.71 -17.65 -5.69
CA VAL A 148 6.52 -18.49 -5.85
C VAL A 148 6.06 -18.43 -7.31
N ASP A 149 5.85 -19.60 -7.93
CA ASP A 149 5.09 -19.71 -9.15
C ASP A 149 3.60 -19.56 -8.81
N ALA A 150 3.00 -18.46 -9.25
CA ALA A 150 1.61 -18.12 -8.90
C ALA A 150 0.58 -19.01 -9.59
N GLN A 151 0.92 -19.59 -10.75
CA GLN A 151 0.03 -20.51 -11.49
C GLN A 151 0.01 -21.91 -10.89
N ARG A 152 1.20 -22.41 -10.49
CA ARG A 152 1.33 -23.73 -9.88
C ARG A 152 1.05 -23.72 -8.38
N GLY A 153 1.17 -22.55 -7.74
CA GLY A 153 1.05 -22.43 -6.29
C GLY A 153 2.19 -23.13 -5.56
N GLU A 154 3.41 -22.98 -6.05
CA GLU A 154 4.60 -23.66 -5.52
C GLU A 154 5.76 -22.70 -5.25
N ILE A 155 6.52 -22.95 -4.18
CA ILE A 155 7.77 -22.24 -3.91
C ILE A 155 8.84 -22.82 -4.84
N THR A 156 9.33 -22.02 -5.78
CA THR A 156 10.35 -22.43 -6.75
C THR A 156 11.78 -22.17 -6.25
N ARG A 157 11.94 -21.18 -5.37
CA ARG A 157 13.24 -20.79 -4.80
C ARG A 157 13.06 -20.12 -3.46
N THR A 158 14.00 -20.37 -2.57
CA THR A 158 14.14 -19.61 -1.30
C THR A 158 15.55 -19.03 -1.23
N LEU A 159 15.64 -17.74 -0.94
CA LEU A 159 16.88 -17.03 -0.63
C LEU A 159 16.93 -16.79 0.89
N PRO A 160 17.62 -17.65 1.66
CA PRO A 160 17.76 -17.45 3.10
C PRO A 160 18.69 -16.28 3.37
N ASN A 161 18.52 -15.65 4.51
CA ASN A 161 19.36 -14.53 4.97
C ASN A 161 19.47 -13.38 3.96
N ALA A 162 18.39 -13.12 3.22
CA ALA A 162 18.36 -12.07 2.19
C ALA A 162 18.84 -10.72 2.72
N HIS A 163 18.55 -10.41 3.97
CA HIS A 163 19.00 -9.21 4.67
C HIS A 163 19.93 -9.53 5.86
N GLY A 164 20.73 -10.61 5.77
CA GLY A 164 21.70 -10.93 6.83
C GLY A 164 21.06 -11.43 8.14
N GLY A 165 19.87 -12.01 8.06
CA GLY A 165 19.08 -12.46 9.20
C GLY A 165 17.99 -11.47 9.65
N GLU A 166 17.96 -10.26 9.08
CA GLU A 166 16.87 -9.30 9.30
C GLU A 166 15.60 -9.75 8.58
N ASN A 167 14.46 -9.34 9.10
CA ASN A 167 13.16 -9.67 8.51
C ASN A 167 12.90 -8.83 7.27
N VAL A 168 12.29 -9.43 6.24
CA VAL A 168 11.90 -8.73 5.01
C VAL A 168 10.48 -8.20 5.15
N TYR A 169 10.36 -6.89 5.32
CA TYR A 169 9.09 -6.22 5.62
C TYR A 169 8.39 -5.63 4.42
N ALA A 170 9.14 -5.29 3.38
CA ALA A 170 8.56 -4.75 2.16
C ALA A 170 9.30 -5.24 0.93
N ALA A 171 8.58 -5.42 -0.17
CA ALA A 171 9.12 -5.82 -1.45
C ALA A 171 8.33 -5.14 -2.58
N ALA A 172 9.01 -4.79 -3.68
CA ALA A 172 8.38 -4.27 -4.88
C ALA A 172 9.24 -4.59 -6.10
N PHE A 173 8.60 -4.91 -7.24
CA PHE A 173 9.28 -5.01 -8.52
C PHE A 173 9.32 -3.67 -9.24
N SER A 174 10.38 -3.44 -10.01
CA SER A 174 10.39 -2.38 -11.03
C SER A 174 9.33 -2.68 -12.10
N SER A 175 8.81 -1.65 -12.76
CA SER A 175 7.74 -1.82 -13.75
C SER A 175 8.15 -2.62 -14.98
N ASP A 176 9.44 -2.69 -15.28
CA ASP A 176 10.03 -3.53 -16.33
C ASP A 176 10.32 -4.98 -15.86
N GLY A 177 10.12 -5.28 -14.59
CA GLY A 177 10.39 -6.57 -13.98
C GLY A 177 11.87 -6.93 -13.81
N GLN A 178 12.81 -6.05 -14.19
CA GLN A 178 14.25 -6.40 -14.20
C GLN A 178 14.93 -6.25 -12.83
N ALA A 179 14.24 -5.61 -11.87
CA ALA A 179 14.73 -5.43 -10.52
C ALA A 179 13.65 -5.74 -9.49
N LEU A 180 14.08 -6.40 -8.41
CA LEU A 180 13.33 -6.51 -7.17
C LEU A 180 13.99 -5.60 -6.14
N VAL A 181 13.22 -4.81 -5.43
CA VAL A 181 13.70 -4.04 -4.28
C VAL A 181 13.02 -4.56 -3.02
N THR A 182 13.80 -4.75 -1.98
CA THR A 182 13.33 -5.24 -0.69
C THR A 182 13.83 -4.34 0.43
N ALA A 183 13.06 -4.26 1.51
CA ALA A 183 13.44 -3.53 2.71
C ALA A 183 13.30 -4.41 3.96
N SER A 184 14.27 -4.28 4.88
CA SER A 184 14.29 -5.00 6.15
C SER A 184 13.69 -4.20 7.29
N ASP A 185 13.42 -4.85 8.42
CA ASP A 185 13.00 -4.23 9.67
C ASP A 185 14.04 -3.27 10.28
N GLN A 186 15.29 -3.36 9.84
CA GLN A 186 16.37 -2.45 10.27
C GLN A 186 16.56 -1.26 9.31
N GLY A 187 15.70 -1.10 8.30
CA GLY A 187 15.79 0.01 7.36
C GLY A 187 16.82 -0.19 6.24
N ASN A 188 17.29 -1.40 6.01
CA ASN A 188 18.19 -1.69 4.89
C ASN A 188 17.38 -1.97 3.63
N ILE A 189 17.62 -1.21 2.57
CA ILE A 189 17.05 -1.42 1.24
C ILE A 189 18.06 -2.15 0.37
N LYS A 190 17.64 -3.24 -0.28
CA LYS A 190 18.45 -4.00 -1.23
C LYS A 190 17.79 -4.06 -2.59
N VAL A 191 18.61 -3.93 -3.63
CA VAL A 191 18.20 -4.06 -5.04
C VAL A 191 18.81 -5.34 -5.60
N TRP A 192 17.93 -6.19 -6.14
CA TRP A 192 18.30 -7.49 -6.69
C TRP A 192 18.04 -7.50 -8.19
N ALA A 193 18.96 -8.11 -8.95
CA ALA A 193 18.72 -8.42 -10.36
C ALA A 193 17.69 -9.55 -10.47
N TRP A 194 16.66 -9.36 -11.26
CA TRP A 194 15.72 -10.43 -11.56
C TRP A 194 16.10 -11.13 -12.89
N PRO A 195 15.91 -12.46 -13.03
CA PRO A 195 15.45 -13.41 -12.01
C PRO A 195 16.56 -14.03 -11.16
N THR A 196 17.82 -13.61 -11.35
CA THR A 196 18.99 -14.24 -10.70
C THR A 196 19.03 -14.04 -9.19
N LEU A 197 18.38 -12.99 -8.65
CA LEU A 197 18.47 -12.54 -7.27
C LEU A 197 19.92 -12.20 -6.86
N THR A 198 20.72 -11.70 -7.81
CA THR A 198 22.05 -11.18 -7.54
C THR A 198 21.93 -9.77 -6.96
N LEU A 199 22.56 -9.53 -5.83
CA LEU A 199 22.54 -8.20 -5.19
C LEU A 199 23.27 -7.18 -6.10
N ARG A 200 22.54 -6.10 -6.48
CA ARG A 200 23.06 -4.98 -7.27
C ARG A 200 23.46 -3.78 -6.42
N ALA A 201 22.67 -3.51 -5.39
CA ALA A 201 22.85 -2.35 -4.52
C ALA A 201 22.32 -2.62 -3.11
N SER A 202 22.88 -1.92 -2.14
CA SER A 202 22.39 -1.91 -0.75
C SER A 202 22.48 -0.49 -0.21
N VAL A 203 21.38 0.02 0.32
CA VAL A 203 21.28 1.35 0.90
C VAL A 203 20.74 1.22 2.32
N SER A 204 21.48 1.73 3.29
CA SER A 204 20.96 1.88 4.65
C SER A 204 20.28 3.24 4.77
N MET A 205 19.03 3.24 5.15
CA MET A 205 18.32 4.50 5.42
C MET A 205 18.86 5.11 6.73
N SER A 206 18.75 6.43 6.84
CA SER A 206 19.30 7.16 7.97
C SER A 206 18.74 6.66 9.32
N LYS A 207 19.55 6.82 10.39
CA LYS A 207 19.25 6.37 11.76
C LYS A 207 17.90 6.81 12.34
N SER A 208 17.24 7.77 11.72
CA SER A 208 15.88 8.17 12.09
C SER A 208 14.83 7.07 11.83
N LEU A 209 15.18 6.03 11.06
CA LEU A 209 14.38 4.82 10.86
C LEU A 209 14.82 3.62 11.70
N GLU A 210 15.98 3.69 12.36
CA GLU A 210 16.55 2.58 13.15
C GLU A 210 15.62 2.00 14.24
N GLN A 211 14.51 2.64 14.51
CA GLN A 211 13.52 2.12 15.47
C GLN A 211 12.25 1.57 14.81
N MET A 212 12.16 1.54 13.46
CA MET A 212 10.86 1.34 12.84
C MET A 212 10.95 0.74 11.44
N ALA A 213 10.63 -0.53 11.34
CA ALA A 213 10.51 -1.28 10.08
C ALA A 213 9.79 -0.49 8.99
N PRO A 214 10.36 -0.39 7.76
CA PRO A 214 9.62 0.13 6.62
C PRO A 214 8.45 -0.79 6.30
N VAL A 215 7.25 -0.23 6.33
CA VAL A 215 6.01 -1.00 6.16
C VAL A 215 5.44 -0.91 4.75
N SER A 216 5.93 0.02 3.95
CA SER A 216 5.61 0.13 2.52
C SER A 216 6.84 0.51 1.73
N LEU A 217 6.96 -0.07 0.55
CA LEU A 217 8.02 0.19 -0.41
C LEU A 217 7.41 0.20 -1.80
N VAL A 218 7.71 1.22 -2.58
CA VAL A 218 7.34 1.31 -3.99
C VAL A 218 8.52 1.78 -4.82
N ILE A 219 8.53 1.40 -6.09
CA ILE A 219 9.58 1.78 -7.04
C ILE A 219 8.95 2.66 -8.10
N GLY A 220 9.62 3.77 -8.41
CA GLY A 220 9.25 4.64 -9.53
C GLY A 220 9.39 3.88 -10.85
N ARG A 221 8.58 4.28 -11.84
CA ARG A 221 8.46 3.62 -13.14
C ARG A 221 9.80 3.39 -13.85
N GLN A 222 10.75 4.29 -13.69
CA GLN A 222 12.08 4.20 -14.31
C GLN A 222 13.05 3.27 -13.55
N GLY A 223 12.64 2.70 -12.42
CA GLY A 223 13.51 1.84 -11.60
C GLY A 223 14.68 2.55 -10.93
N THR A 224 14.76 3.87 -11.01
CA THR A 224 15.87 4.68 -10.49
C THR A 224 15.64 5.21 -9.08
N ARG A 225 14.37 5.27 -8.66
CA ARG A 225 13.96 5.75 -7.33
C ARG A 225 13.08 4.73 -6.64
N ALA A 226 13.25 4.62 -5.32
CA ALA A 226 12.31 3.94 -4.44
C ALA A 226 11.77 4.93 -3.41
N ALA A 227 10.58 4.68 -2.92
CA ALA A 227 10.03 5.36 -1.77
C ALA A 227 9.65 4.33 -0.71
N ALA A 228 10.04 4.59 0.53
CA ALA A 228 9.70 3.77 1.67
C ALA A 228 9.15 4.63 2.81
N ASN A 229 8.18 4.14 3.53
CA ASN A 229 7.74 4.79 4.76
C ASN A 229 7.85 3.83 5.96
N GLY A 230 8.21 4.40 7.08
CA GLY A 230 8.30 3.68 8.36
C GLY A 230 7.11 3.97 9.27
N LEU A 231 7.19 3.39 10.47
CA LEU A 231 6.14 3.47 11.49
C LEU A 231 5.83 4.90 11.99
N LEU A 232 6.76 5.85 11.88
CA LEU A 232 6.53 7.26 12.25
C LEU A 232 5.94 8.10 11.11
N GLY A 233 5.66 7.50 9.95
CA GLY A 233 5.05 8.19 8.82
C GLY A 233 6.02 9.00 7.97
N ARG A 234 7.31 9.05 8.28
CA ARG A 234 8.32 9.64 7.40
C ARG A 234 8.39 8.86 6.11
N VAL A 235 8.45 9.60 5.00
CA VAL A 235 8.61 9.02 3.67
C VAL A 235 10.01 9.31 3.17
N HIS A 236 10.76 8.26 2.93
CA HIS A 236 12.14 8.29 2.47
C HIS A 236 12.19 8.03 0.98
N ILE A 237 12.80 8.93 0.24
CA ILE A 237 13.09 8.76 -1.19
C ILE A 237 14.55 8.35 -1.33
N VAL A 238 14.76 7.26 -2.03
CA VAL A 238 16.08 6.67 -2.24
C VAL A 238 16.41 6.68 -3.74
N ASP A 239 17.54 7.26 -4.09
CA ASP A 239 18.15 7.15 -5.42
C ASP A 239 18.90 5.80 -5.48
N LEU A 240 18.33 4.86 -6.22
CA LEU A 240 18.85 3.50 -6.32
C LEU A 240 20.13 3.43 -7.16
N ALA A 241 20.33 4.36 -8.11
CA ALA A 241 21.51 4.43 -8.94
C ALA A 241 22.72 4.99 -8.16
N LYS A 242 22.50 6.02 -7.36
CA LYS A 242 23.52 6.62 -6.50
C LYS A 242 23.70 5.88 -5.17
N GLN A 243 22.80 4.94 -4.87
CA GLN A 243 22.77 4.16 -3.62
C GLN A 243 22.74 5.05 -2.35
N GLN A 244 21.93 6.09 -2.38
CA GLN A 244 21.83 7.04 -1.28
C GLN A 244 20.40 7.52 -1.06
N GLU A 245 20.13 7.96 0.16
CA GLU A 245 18.91 8.65 0.48
C GLU A 245 18.93 10.04 -0.19
N GLU A 246 17.91 10.32 -1.02
CA GLU A 246 17.80 11.57 -1.77
C GLU A 246 17.05 12.63 -0.93
N ARG A 247 15.99 12.22 -0.24
CA ARG A 247 15.11 13.13 0.49
C ARG A 247 14.28 12.40 1.54
N ILE A 248 13.95 13.12 2.59
CA ILE A 248 12.98 12.71 3.60
C ILE A 248 11.83 13.73 3.61
N PHE A 249 10.60 13.25 3.48
CA PHE A 249 9.41 14.03 3.78
C PHE A 249 8.99 13.73 5.21
N ASP A 250 9.03 14.75 6.05
CA ASP A 250 8.54 14.63 7.41
C ASP A 250 7.01 14.69 7.39
N ASN A 251 6.40 13.59 7.77
CA ASN A 251 4.96 13.42 7.84
C ASN A 251 4.54 13.01 9.25
N THR A 252 5.40 13.31 10.25
CA THR A 252 5.16 12.97 11.65
C THR A 252 4.05 13.84 12.26
N PRO A 253 3.27 13.32 13.21
CA PRO A 253 2.28 14.10 13.95
C PRO A 253 2.94 15.18 14.82
N GLU A 254 2.39 16.41 14.78
CA GLU A 254 2.83 17.49 15.70
C GLU A 254 2.42 17.23 17.17
N ALA A 255 1.44 16.35 17.41
CA ALA A 255 0.98 16.01 18.75
C ALA A 255 1.35 14.58 19.14
N PRO A 256 2.08 14.35 20.23
CA PRO A 256 2.28 13.03 20.80
C PRO A 256 0.96 12.49 21.36
N GLY A 257 0.49 11.35 20.88
CA GLY A 257 -0.69 10.68 21.45
C GLY A 257 -1.58 9.92 20.48
N HIS A 258 -1.55 10.23 19.20
CA HIS A 258 -2.26 9.47 18.19
C HIS A 258 -1.25 8.75 17.29
N GLY A 259 -0.78 7.59 17.73
CA GLY A 259 0.08 6.73 16.92
C GLY A 259 -0.65 6.36 15.62
N MET A 260 0.05 6.41 14.49
CA MET A 260 -0.49 5.86 13.24
C MET A 260 -0.80 4.38 13.43
N HIS A 261 -2.01 3.98 13.07
CA HIS A 261 -2.28 2.56 12.93
C HIS A 261 -1.34 1.96 11.88
N ALA A 262 -0.71 0.83 12.19
CA ALA A 262 0.32 0.21 11.36
C ALA A 262 -0.16 -0.04 9.91
N GLU A 263 -1.44 -0.19 9.73
CA GLU A 263 -2.10 -0.55 8.49
C GLU A 263 -2.22 0.60 7.48
N MET A 264 -2.34 1.86 7.95
CA MET A 264 -2.32 3.04 7.05
C MET A 264 -0.97 3.22 6.36
N ARG A 265 0.09 2.72 6.95
CA ARG A 265 1.48 2.91 6.52
C ARG A 265 1.83 2.11 5.27
N ARG A 266 0.99 1.13 4.86
CA ARG A 266 1.27 0.20 3.76
C ARG A 266 0.90 0.74 2.38
N SER A 267 0.67 2.05 2.24
CA SER A 267 0.17 2.61 1.00
C SER A 267 1.00 3.79 0.53
N LEU A 268 1.93 3.49 -0.32
CA LEU A 268 2.62 4.46 -1.16
C LEU A 268 2.34 4.12 -2.63
N ALA A 269 2.29 5.12 -3.49
CA ALA A 269 2.25 4.91 -4.94
C ALA A 269 2.85 6.10 -5.67
N PHE A 270 3.76 5.84 -6.62
CA PHE A 270 4.21 6.86 -7.55
C PHE A 270 3.11 7.18 -8.56
N SER A 271 3.01 8.44 -8.99
CA SER A 271 2.26 8.82 -10.16
C SER A 271 2.81 8.15 -11.41
N GLN A 272 2.01 8.11 -12.47
CA GLN A 272 2.39 7.43 -13.71
C GLN A 272 3.63 8.04 -14.39
N ASP A 273 3.82 9.36 -14.26
CA ASP A 273 5.02 10.09 -14.73
C ASP A 273 6.23 9.93 -13.80
N GLY A 274 6.02 9.55 -12.54
CA GLY A 274 7.07 9.38 -11.54
C GLY A 274 7.50 10.67 -10.84
N ASP A 275 6.84 11.80 -11.11
CA ASP A 275 7.18 13.11 -10.54
C ASP A 275 6.53 13.36 -9.17
N TRP A 276 5.50 12.57 -8.85
CA TRP A 276 4.72 12.68 -7.64
C TRP A 276 4.65 11.35 -6.90
N LEU A 277 4.48 11.44 -5.58
CA LEU A 277 4.24 10.29 -4.73
C LEU A 277 2.97 10.50 -3.91
N PHE A 278 2.05 9.58 -3.99
CA PHE A 278 0.89 9.51 -3.10
C PHE A 278 1.30 8.84 -1.80
N ALA A 279 0.96 9.46 -0.68
CA ALA A 279 1.26 8.96 0.65
C ALA A 279 0.07 9.20 1.61
N PRO A 280 -0.07 8.39 2.68
CA PRO A 280 -1.04 8.67 3.73
C PRO A 280 -0.74 10.01 4.40
N ALA A 281 -1.77 10.81 4.63
CA ALA A 281 -1.66 12.04 5.41
C ALA A 281 -1.89 11.74 6.89
N MET A 282 -0.86 11.98 7.72
CA MET A 282 -0.95 11.75 9.16
C MET A 282 -1.82 12.78 9.88
N HIS A 283 -1.70 14.05 9.45
CA HIS A 283 -2.35 15.18 10.09
C HIS A 283 -3.64 15.61 9.42
N ASP A 284 -3.68 15.51 8.09
CA ASP A 284 -4.74 16.07 7.27
C ASP A 284 -5.86 15.04 6.99
N ARG A 285 -5.81 13.88 7.65
CA ARG A 285 -6.86 12.87 7.61
C ARG A 285 -7.23 12.42 6.20
N GLY A 286 -6.24 11.99 5.40
CA GLY A 286 -6.51 11.62 4.02
C GLY A 286 -5.28 11.17 3.26
N VAL A 287 -5.13 11.71 2.06
CA VAL A 287 -4.01 11.43 1.16
C VAL A 287 -3.26 12.73 0.86
N ARG A 288 -1.94 12.67 0.85
CA ARG A 288 -1.06 13.73 0.37
C ARG A 288 -0.42 13.33 -0.95
N ILE A 289 -0.11 14.34 -1.75
CA ILE A 289 0.80 14.22 -2.87
C ILE A 289 2.10 14.92 -2.52
N LEU A 290 3.20 14.21 -2.67
CA LEU A 290 4.55 14.71 -2.45
C LEU A 290 5.17 15.04 -3.80
N ASN A 291 5.59 16.28 -4.01
CA ASN A 291 6.32 16.68 -5.21
C ASN A 291 7.79 16.34 -5.03
N LEU A 292 8.30 15.45 -5.86
CA LEU A 292 9.67 14.95 -5.74
C LEU A 292 10.72 15.98 -6.22
N ALA A 293 10.35 16.91 -7.09
CA ALA A 293 11.26 17.94 -7.59
C ALA A 293 11.50 19.04 -6.55
N ASN A 294 10.43 19.61 -5.99
CA ASN A 294 10.55 20.75 -5.07
C ASN A 294 10.48 20.37 -3.58
N GLY A 295 10.14 19.13 -3.25
CA GLY A 295 10.05 18.62 -1.88
C GLY A 295 8.82 19.10 -1.10
N LYS A 296 7.82 19.66 -1.75
CA LYS A 296 6.58 20.10 -1.08
C LYS A 296 5.56 18.98 -0.99
N ALA A 297 4.79 18.98 0.09
CA ALA A 297 3.66 18.09 0.30
C ALA A 297 2.35 18.90 0.16
N TYR A 298 1.38 18.33 -0.54
CA TYR A 298 0.08 18.96 -0.77
C TYR A 298 -1.03 18.01 -0.32
N PRO A 299 -2.03 18.47 0.44
CA PRO A 299 -3.20 17.66 0.75
C PRO A 299 -4.01 17.40 -0.54
N VAL A 300 -4.42 16.15 -0.74
CA VAL A 300 -5.30 15.79 -1.88
C VAL A 300 -6.75 15.99 -1.48
N PHE A 301 -7.11 15.42 -0.34
CA PHE A 301 -8.37 15.67 0.33
C PHE A 301 -8.21 15.37 1.82
N THR A 302 -8.99 16.08 2.61
CA THR A 302 -9.15 15.82 4.03
C THR A 302 -10.51 15.17 4.21
N GLY A 303 -10.52 13.93 4.69
CA GLY A 303 -11.77 13.25 5.03
C GLY A 303 -12.36 13.77 6.34
N ASP A 304 -13.63 13.49 6.56
CA ASP A 304 -14.34 13.86 7.81
C ASP A 304 -13.95 12.98 9.01
N ALA A 305 -13.16 11.92 8.78
CA ALA A 305 -12.77 10.98 9.82
C ALA A 305 -11.57 11.48 10.63
N PRO A 306 -11.50 11.17 11.93
CA PRO A 306 -10.37 11.50 12.77
C PRO A 306 -9.08 10.79 12.33
N PHE A 307 -9.18 9.63 11.70
CA PHE A 307 -8.10 8.87 11.08
C PHE A 307 -8.69 7.81 10.14
N TYR A 308 -7.83 7.17 9.34
CA TYR A 308 -8.16 5.97 8.57
C TYR A 308 -7.33 4.79 9.08
N LYS A 309 -7.92 3.59 9.10
CA LYS A 309 -7.22 2.40 9.60
C LYS A 309 -6.33 1.77 8.53
N ALA A 310 -6.85 1.65 7.32
CA ALA A 310 -6.10 1.10 6.19
C ALA A 310 -6.39 1.88 4.92
N MET A 311 -5.44 1.87 3.99
CA MET A 311 -5.54 2.54 2.71
C MET A 311 -4.94 1.67 1.62
N SER A 312 -5.51 1.75 0.43
CA SER A 312 -4.93 1.22 -0.81
C SER A 312 -5.05 2.25 -1.92
N ILE A 313 -3.99 2.40 -2.70
CA ILE A 313 -3.97 3.31 -3.86
C ILE A 313 -3.70 2.48 -5.11
N SER A 314 -4.57 2.62 -6.10
CA SER A 314 -4.38 2.06 -7.44
C SER A 314 -4.18 3.19 -8.44
N VAL A 315 -2.94 3.43 -8.86
CA VAL A 315 -2.61 4.46 -9.86
C VAL A 315 -3.22 4.14 -11.23
N PRO A 316 -3.19 2.89 -11.72
CA PRO A 316 -3.81 2.57 -13.01
C PRO A 316 -5.30 2.91 -13.08
N SER A 317 -6.05 2.67 -12.01
CA SER A 317 -7.48 2.98 -11.94
C SER A 317 -7.79 4.36 -11.36
N SER A 318 -6.78 5.09 -10.89
CA SER A 318 -6.92 6.37 -10.19
C SER A 318 -7.85 6.30 -8.97
N LEU A 319 -7.88 5.17 -8.28
CA LEU A 319 -8.72 4.93 -7.11
C LEU A 319 -7.91 4.89 -5.81
N VAL A 320 -8.55 5.34 -4.75
CA VAL A 320 -8.09 5.19 -3.36
C VAL A 320 -9.19 4.54 -2.55
N ALA A 321 -8.89 3.44 -1.89
CA ALA A 321 -9.77 2.80 -0.92
C ALA A 321 -9.29 3.12 0.50
N LEU A 322 -10.21 3.51 1.36
CA LEU A 322 -9.97 3.93 2.73
C LEU A 322 -10.91 3.19 3.68
N LEU A 323 -10.39 2.74 4.81
CA LEU A 323 -11.19 2.21 5.90
C LEU A 323 -11.34 3.26 7.00
N ARG A 324 -12.52 3.85 7.08
CA ARG A 324 -12.87 4.87 8.06
C ARG A 324 -13.45 4.22 9.31
N PRO A 325 -12.98 4.58 10.54
CA PRO A 325 -13.58 4.08 11.78
C PRO A 325 -15.02 4.58 11.97
N GLY A 326 -15.79 3.84 12.75
CA GLY A 326 -17.17 4.20 13.07
C GLY A 326 -17.31 5.35 14.05
N ASP A 327 -16.33 5.50 14.95
CA ASP A 327 -16.27 6.59 15.94
C ASP A 327 -14.85 7.18 16.06
N GLU A 328 -14.72 8.29 16.79
CA GLU A 328 -13.45 8.98 17.01
C GLU A 328 -12.43 8.18 17.82
N GLN A 329 -12.84 7.15 18.54
CA GLN A 329 -11.98 6.26 19.32
C GLN A 329 -11.59 5.00 18.55
N GLY A 330 -12.01 4.85 17.28
CA GLY A 330 -11.73 3.67 16.46
C GLY A 330 -12.55 2.44 16.85
N ARG A 331 -13.67 2.64 17.53
CA ARG A 331 -14.60 1.60 17.94
C ARG A 331 -15.83 1.62 17.04
N GLY A 332 -16.56 0.50 17.04
CA GLY A 332 -17.76 0.35 16.20
C GLY A 332 -17.42 -0.10 14.78
N PRO A 333 -18.44 -0.32 13.95
CA PRO A 333 -18.25 -0.80 12.58
C PRO A 333 -17.56 0.25 11.71
N TYR A 334 -16.62 -0.20 10.90
CA TYR A 334 -15.92 0.65 9.92
C TYR A 334 -16.77 0.89 8.68
N ALA A 335 -16.42 1.93 7.93
CA ALA A 335 -16.92 2.17 6.58
C ALA A 335 -15.76 2.06 5.58
N LEU A 336 -15.97 1.28 4.52
CA LEU A 336 -15.12 1.27 3.36
C LEU A 336 -15.54 2.42 2.44
N GLU A 337 -14.64 3.33 2.16
CA GLU A 337 -14.82 4.40 1.19
C GLU A 337 -13.87 4.21 0.02
N VAL A 338 -14.38 4.36 -1.20
CA VAL A 338 -13.56 4.38 -2.41
C VAL A 338 -13.73 5.72 -3.09
N TRP A 339 -12.60 6.36 -3.40
CA TRP A 339 -12.53 7.68 -4.00
C TRP A 339 -11.81 7.62 -5.33
N ARG A 340 -12.29 8.33 -6.33
CA ARG A 340 -11.60 8.56 -7.59
C ARG A 340 -10.81 9.86 -7.50
N LEU A 341 -9.53 9.78 -7.83
CA LEU A 341 -8.65 10.94 -7.93
C LEU A 341 -8.52 11.35 -9.40
N THR A 342 -8.75 12.61 -9.68
CA THR A 342 -8.43 13.21 -10.98
C THR A 342 -7.34 14.23 -10.78
N TYR A 343 -6.21 14.06 -11.46
CA TYR A 343 -5.08 14.99 -11.43
C TYR A 343 -4.54 15.19 -12.84
N SER A 344 -4.08 16.40 -13.09
CA SER A 344 -3.43 16.73 -14.37
C SER A 344 -1.95 16.43 -14.27
N THR A 345 -1.46 15.51 -15.07
CA THR A 345 -0.03 15.39 -15.38
C THR A 345 0.27 16.49 -16.40
N ARG A 346 1.03 17.51 -16.01
CA ARG A 346 1.53 18.54 -16.95
C ARG A 346 2.89 18.13 -17.47
#